data_4b956a1f32f31be5a6c59bae45a1c6f7
#
_entry.id   4b956a1f32f31be5a6c59bae45a1c6f7
#
_cell.length_a   1.000
_cell.length_b   1.000
_cell.length_c   1.000
_cell.angle_alpha   90.00
_cell.angle_beta   90.00
_cell.angle_gamma   90.00
#
_symmetry.space_group_name_H-M   'P 1'
#
loop_
_entity.id
_entity.type
_entity.pdbx_description
1 polymer ?
#
loop_
_entity_poly.entity_id
_entity_poly.type
_entity_poly.pdbx_seq_one_letter_code
_entity_poly.pdbx_strand_id
1 'polypeptide(L)'
;MSAARSTGPAAAPDRSLVGRLDELEVIICCGSGGVGKTTISAALGLAMAQRSDRKVLVLTVDPARRLATALGLREIGTEPVKVSRARLRRAGIEIEGELVAAMLDMKSTFDRMVVRMAPTRRDAQRILTNRFYKGISDSFIGSHEYMAMEALYELHQAGEYDTLIIDTPPSRNALDFLEAPNRLTDFVGTKLLSWLAGPTLFGIRTANLAAAPFLRMADRLLGAGVLSEVAEFVGDLQKIYGGVQQRARDVYKLLRSPEVGFVVVTTLEPTPFGEAEYFASRLREYRMPLRGVVANRTLPDSLRDRTALATAQTLADDEKLPAWLSQRLGHRVARDSLRAIGERWLEFHAIAERDARQLGRLERLGGAGVTRIPLFSEDASELEGLARIAALL
;
A
#
# COMPACT_ATOMS: atom_id res chain seq x y z
N MET A 1 -44.68 -20.21 29.57
CA MET A 1 -43.94 -19.06 30.15
C MET A 1 -42.70 -18.84 29.29
N SER A 2 -42.80 -17.88 28.35
CA SER A 2 -41.74 -17.55 27.42
C SER A 2 -40.87 -16.45 28.06
N ALA A 3 -39.61 -16.73 28.28
CA ALA A 3 -38.64 -15.76 28.78
C ALA A 3 -38.22 -14.82 27.65
N ALA A 4 -38.66 -13.58 27.69
CA ALA A 4 -38.19 -12.50 26.84
C ALA A 4 -36.69 -12.25 27.09
N ARG A 5 -35.83 -12.46 26.09
CA ARG A 5 -34.46 -11.99 26.10
C ARG A 5 -34.46 -10.46 26.08
N SER A 6 -34.00 -9.85 27.14
CA SER A 6 -33.77 -8.41 27.18
C SER A 6 -32.64 -8.06 26.23
N THR A 7 -32.96 -7.40 25.15
CA THR A 7 -31.95 -6.75 24.28
C THR A 7 -31.45 -5.53 25.07
N GLY A 8 -30.26 -5.62 25.62
CA GLY A 8 -29.52 -4.44 26.13
C GLY A 8 -29.37 -3.36 25.04
N PRO A 9 -29.16 -2.09 25.44
CA PRO A 9 -28.99 -1.02 24.47
C PRO A 9 -27.80 -1.36 23.55
N ALA A 10 -28.03 -1.28 22.22
CA ALA A 10 -26.96 -1.44 21.24
C ALA A 10 -25.81 -0.49 21.58
N ALA A 11 -24.62 -1.01 21.75
CA ALA A 11 -23.42 -0.20 21.96
C ALA A 11 -23.31 0.83 20.85
N ALA A 12 -22.95 2.08 21.20
CA ALA A 12 -22.74 3.12 20.21
C ALA A 12 -21.69 2.63 19.19
N PRO A 13 -21.88 2.91 17.88
CA PRO A 13 -20.96 2.42 16.86
C PRO A 13 -19.54 2.91 17.16
N ASP A 14 -18.59 2.01 17.15
CA ASP A 14 -17.17 2.32 17.33
C ASP A 14 -16.68 3.20 16.17
N ARG A 15 -16.30 4.43 16.50
CA ARG A 15 -15.86 5.44 15.52
C ARG A 15 -14.35 5.36 15.21
N SER A 16 -13.62 4.44 15.85
CA SER A 16 -12.21 4.19 15.51
C SER A 16 -12.05 3.74 14.06
N LEU A 17 -10.85 3.83 13.51
CA LEU A 17 -10.59 3.32 12.17
C LEU A 17 -10.85 1.81 12.12
N VAL A 18 -10.33 1.06 13.08
CA VAL A 18 -10.52 -0.40 13.15
C VAL A 18 -12.00 -0.76 13.26
N GLY A 19 -12.81 -0.02 14.05
CA GLY A 19 -14.25 -0.23 14.14
C GLY A 19 -14.98 -0.04 12.81
N ARG A 20 -14.52 0.88 11.96
CA ARG A 20 -15.05 1.08 10.59
C ARG A 20 -14.60 0.01 9.59
N LEU A 21 -13.52 -0.70 9.88
CA LEU A 21 -12.94 -1.74 9.03
C LEU A 21 -13.31 -3.15 9.48
N ASP A 22 -13.99 -3.30 10.62
CA ASP A 22 -14.20 -4.57 11.31
C ASP A 22 -14.95 -5.62 10.47
N GLU A 23 -15.88 -5.21 9.62
CA GLU A 23 -16.66 -6.11 8.77
C GLU A 23 -15.99 -6.41 7.42
N LEU A 24 -14.82 -5.82 7.13
CA LEU A 24 -14.17 -5.97 5.84
C LEU A 24 -13.34 -7.26 5.76
N GLU A 25 -13.41 -7.89 4.60
CA GLU A 25 -12.56 -9.04 4.25
C GLU A 25 -11.22 -8.58 3.65
N VAL A 26 -11.20 -7.40 3.01
CA VAL A 26 -10.00 -6.86 2.37
C VAL A 26 -9.79 -5.39 2.70
N ILE A 27 -8.60 -5.05 3.16
CA ILE A 27 -8.16 -3.69 3.46
C ILE A 27 -6.91 -3.39 2.61
N ILE A 28 -6.96 -2.32 1.84
CA ILE A 28 -5.86 -1.91 0.97
C ILE A 28 -5.26 -0.61 1.49
N CYS A 29 -4.04 -0.69 2.03
CA CYS A 29 -3.30 0.48 2.50
C CYS A 29 -2.51 1.10 1.34
N CYS A 30 -2.81 2.34 1.02
CA CYS A 30 -2.22 3.07 -0.11
C CYS A 30 -1.75 4.47 0.30
N GLY A 31 -0.87 5.05 -0.51
CA GLY A 31 -0.27 6.36 -0.26
C GLY A 31 1.15 6.45 -0.83
N SER A 32 1.75 7.63 -0.75
CA SER A 32 3.09 7.91 -1.28
C SER A 32 4.22 7.14 -0.58
N GLY A 33 5.42 7.20 -1.16
CA GLY A 33 6.62 6.60 -0.57
C GLY A 33 6.99 7.25 0.77
N GLY A 34 7.38 6.45 1.75
CA GLY A 34 7.92 6.95 3.03
C GLY A 34 6.90 7.43 4.06
N VAL A 35 5.60 7.45 3.77
CA VAL A 35 4.55 7.91 4.69
C VAL A 35 4.23 6.94 5.83
N GLY A 36 4.79 5.72 5.82
CA GLY A 36 4.60 4.72 6.86
C GLY A 36 3.50 3.69 6.57
N LYS A 37 3.15 3.45 5.31
CA LYS A 37 2.15 2.44 4.91
C LYS A 37 2.36 1.09 5.56
N THR A 38 3.55 0.53 5.42
CA THR A 38 3.91 -0.80 5.97
C THR A 38 3.70 -0.87 7.50
N THR A 39 4.09 0.19 8.21
CA THR A 39 3.89 0.27 9.66
C THR A 39 2.40 0.34 10.02
N ILE A 40 1.62 1.14 9.27
CA ILE A 40 0.17 1.24 9.49
C ILE A 40 -0.53 -0.07 9.12
N SER A 41 -0.15 -0.72 8.01
CA SER A 41 -0.68 -2.03 7.62
C SER A 41 -0.42 -3.10 8.70
N ALA A 42 0.79 -3.14 9.24
CA ALA A 42 1.15 -4.03 10.34
C ALA A 42 0.35 -3.71 11.62
N ALA A 43 0.19 -2.42 11.97
CA ALA A 43 -0.57 -1.99 13.12
C ALA A 43 -2.07 -2.29 12.99
N LEU A 44 -2.66 -2.11 11.80
CA LEU A 44 -4.03 -2.53 11.50
C LEU A 44 -4.19 -4.05 11.66
N GLY A 45 -3.26 -4.84 11.13
CA GLY A 45 -3.27 -6.29 11.29
C GLY A 45 -3.23 -6.72 12.76
N LEU A 46 -2.39 -6.07 13.55
CA LEU A 46 -2.30 -6.29 14.98
C LEU A 46 -3.60 -5.90 15.70
N ALA A 47 -4.12 -4.71 15.43
CA ALA A 47 -5.34 -4.20 16.06
C ALA A 47 -6.56 -5.09 15.76
N MET A 48 -6.69 -5.58 14.53
CA MET A 48 -7.77 -6.50 14.14
C MET A 48 -7.63 -7.88 14.82
N ALA A 49 -6.40 -8.42 14.90
CA ALA A 49 -6.15 -9.68 15.60
C ALA A 49 -6.32 -9.58 17.12
N GLN A 50 -6.26 -8.36 17.69
CA GLN A 50 -6.55 -8.11 19.12
C GLN A 50 -8.05 -8.10 19.44
N ARG A 51 -8.90 -7.68 18.49
CA ARG A 51 -10.34 -7.46 18.71
C ARG A 51 -11.21 -8.71 18.56
N SER A 52 -10.74 -9.69 17.81
CA SER A 52 -11.54 -10.87 17.46
C SER A 52 -10.65 -12.08 17.20
N ASP A 53 -11.25 -13.26 17.19
CA ASP A 53 -10.59 -14.53 16.87
C ASP A 53 -10.25 -14.72 15.37
N ARG A 54 -10.30 -13.62 14.59
CA ARG A 54 -10.04 -13.62 13.15
C ARG A 54 -8.60 -13.99 12.81
N LYS A 55 -8.46 -14.67 11.70
CA LYS A 55 -7.18 -14.95 11.05
C LYS A 55 -6.85 -13.85 10.06
N VAL A 56 -5.93 -12.97 10.43
CA VAL A 56 -5.55 -11.78 9.65
C VAL A 56 -4.24 -12.01 8.93
N LEU A 57 -4.21 -11.80 7.61
CA LEU A 57 -2.99 -11.80 6.81
C LEU A 57 -2.59 -10.38 6.42
N VAL A 58 -1.36 -9.99 6.74
CA VAL A 58 -0.73 -8.78 6.19
C VAL A 58 0.20 -9.20 5.05
N LEU A 59 -0.15 -8.82 3.83
CA LEU A 59 0.62 -9.08 2.62
C LEU A 59 1.35 -7.82 2.18
N THR A 60 2.68 -7.86 2.11
CA THR A 60 3.49 -6.77 1.55
C THR A 60 4.03 -7.10 0.17
N VAL A 61 4.11 -6.09 -0.66
CA VAL A 61 4.76 -6.15 -1.98
C VAL A 61 6.21 -5.62 -1.90
N ASP A 62 6.54 -4.87 -0.85
CA ASP A 62 7.88 -4.30 -0.66
C ASP A 62 8.87 -5.39 -0.23
N PRO A 63 9.92 -5.69 -1.02
CA PRO A 63 10.95 -6.65 -0.66
C PRO A 63 11.85 -6.17 0.49
N ALA A 64 11.77 -4.88 0.86
CA ALA A 64 12.47 -4.38 2.03
C ALA A 64 11.92 -5.05 3.30
N ARG A 65 12.80 -5.42 4.23
CA ARG A 65 12.44 -6.14 5.47
C ARG A 65 11.57 -5.34 6.45
N ARG A 66 10.90 -4.27 6.00
CA ARG A 66 10.14 -3.35 6.86
C ARG A 66 9.00 -4.01 7.59
N LEU A 67 8.20 -4.85 6.91
CA LEU A 67 7.13 -5.59 7.56
C LEU A 67 7.68 -6.61 8.57
N ALA A 68 8.76 -7.31 8.22
CA ALA A 68 9.43 -8.23 9.12
C ALA A 68 9.90 -7.53 10.40
N THR A 69 10.58 -6.39 10.24
CA THR A 69 11.07 -5.58 11.36
C THR A 69 9.91 -5.09 12.23
N ALA A 70 8.86 -4.52 11.63
CA ALA A 70 7.69 -4.02 12.36
C ALA A 70 7.00 -5.11 13.19
N LEU A 71 6.92 -6.34 12.68
CA LEU A 71 6.32 -7.49 13.38
C LEU A 71 7.32 -8.27 14.24
N GLY A 72 8.55 -7.77 14.36
CA GLY A 72 9.63 -8.41 15.12
C GLY A 72 10.03 -9.76 14.56
N LEU A 73 9.84 -10.03 13.27
CA LEU A 73 10.23 -11.26 12.59
C LEU A 73 11.65 -11.13 12.05
N ARG A 74 12.38 -12.24 11.99
CA ARG A 74 13.74 -12.25 11.41
C ARG A 74 13.69 -12.04 9.90
N GLU A 75 12.72 -12.68 9.27
CA GLU A 75 12.50 -12.66 7.83
C GLU A 75 11.05 -13.03 7.53
N ILE A 76 10.52 -12.47 6.44
CA ILE A 76 9.24 -12.87 5.84
C ILE A 76 9.57 -13.31 4.43
N GLY A 77 9.25 -14.55 4.12
CA GLY A 77 9.35 -15.10 2.76
C GLY A 77 8.01 -15.02 2.04
N THR A 78 7.94 -15.74 0.93
CA THR A 78 6.72 -15.92 0.14
C THR A 78 5.71 -16.85 0.84
N GLU A 79 6.21 -17.76 1.68
CA GLU A 79 5.37 -18.58 2.54
C GLU A 79 4.85 -17.76 3.72
N PRO A 80 3.54 -17.84 4.05
CA PRO A 80 2.96 -17.12 5.16
C PRO A 80 3.59 -17.51 6.50
N VAL A 81 4.02 -16.52 7.26
CA VAL A 81 4.66 -16.69 8.58
C VAL A 81 3.72 -16.19 9.67
N LYS A 82 3.36 -17.07 10.59
CA LYS A 82 2.54 -16.71 11.75
C LYS A 82 3.36 -15.95 12.77
N VAL A 83 2.88 -14.79 13.22
CA VAL A 83 3.49 -14.04 14.31
C VAL A 83 3.28 -14.78 15.62
N SER A 84 4.38 -15.11 16.31
CA SER A 84 4.33 -15.92 17.52
C SER A 84 3.62 -15.19 18.67
N ARG A 85 2.56 -15.79 19.22
CA ARG A 85 1.86 -15.27 20.43
C ARG A 85 2.83 -15.10 21.61
N ALA A 86 3.82 -15.99 21.77
CA ALA A 86 4.81 -15.89 22.84
C ALA A 86 5.70 -14.65 22.68
N ARG A 87 5.98 -14.23 21.44
CA ARG A 87 6.73 -13.00 21.15
C ARG A 87 5.88 -11.76 21.43
N LEU A 88 4.62 -11.76 21.02
CA LEU A 88 3.68 -10.66 21.28
C LEU A 88 3.49 -10.45 22.79
N ARG A 89 3.29 -11.52 23.55
CA ARG A 89 3.15 -11.46 25.03
C ARG A 89 4.40 -10.88 25.72
N ARG A 90 5.62 -11.17 25.22
CA ARG A 90 6.86 -10.55 25.75
C ARG A 90 6.92 -9.04 25.55
N ALA A 91 6.27 -8.54 24.49
CA ALA A 91 6.09 -7.11 24.22
C ALA A 91 4.83 -6.53 24.89
N GLY A 92 4.17 -7.28 25.79
CA GLY A 92 2.95 -6.84 26.47
C GLY A 92 1.70 -6.84 25.58
N ILE A 93 1.71 -7.57 24.46
CA ILE A 93 0.64 -7.57 23.47
C ILE A 93 -0.11 -8.90 23.54
N GLU A 94 -1.42 -8.84 23.77
CA GLU A 94 -2.32 -9.98 23.68
C GLU A 94 -3.15 -9.88 22.39
N ILE A 95 -3.36 -11.01 21.74
CA ILE A 95 -4.24 -11.15 20.56
C ILE A 95 -5.23 -12.29 20.78
N GLU A 96 -6.48 -12.10 20.39
CA GLU A 96 -7.51 -13.15 20.38
C GLU A 96 -7.37 -14.04 19.14
N GLY A 97 -7.23 -13.42 17.99
CA GLY A 97 -7.08 -14.06 16.68
C GLY A 97 -5.68 -14.53 16.33
N GLU A 98 -5.43 -14.61 15.04
CA GLU A 98 -4.13 -14.95 14.45
C GLU A 98 -3.62 -13.82 13.56
N LEU A 99 -2.35 -13.45 13.74
CA LEU A 99 -1.66 -12.53 12.85
C LEU A 99 -0.64 -13.29 12.01
N VAL A 100 -0.78 -13.19 10.70
CA VAL A 100 0.07 -13.83 9.70
C VAL A 100 0.66 -12.77 8.80
N ALA A 101 1.90 -12.93 8.37
CA ALA A 101 2.55 -12.03 7.44
C ALA A 101 3.16 -12.80 6.28
N ALA A 102 3.06 -12.26 5.07
CA ALA A 102 3.70 -12.81 3.89
C ALA A 102 4.23 -11.71 2.99
N MET A 103 5.23 -12.05 2.18
CA MET A 103 5.72 -11.20 1.10
C MET A 103 5.24 -11.78 -0.24
N LEU A 104 4.80 -10.91 -1.12
CA LEU A 104 4.35 -11.30 -2.45
C LEU A 104 5.52 -11.81 -3.30
N ASP A 105 5.42 -13.03 -3.81
CA ASP A 105 6.27 -13.53 -4.89
C ASP A 105 5.64 -13.19 -6.26
N MET A 106 6.18 -12.16 -6.87
CA MET A 106 5.73 -11.65 -8.17
C MET A 106 5.79 -12.72 -9.25
N LYS A 107 6.93 -13.43 -9.32
CA LYS A 107 7.17 -14.44 -10.34
C LYS A 107 6.22 -15.61 -10.18
N SER A 108 6.15 -16.19 -9.00
CA SER A 108 5.24 -17.30 -8.71
C SER A 108 3.78 -16.92 -8.91
N THR A 109 3.39 -15.69 -8.59
CA THR A 109 2.03 -15.19 -8.84
C THR A 109 1.74 -15.10 -10.33
N PHE A 110 2.69 -14.59 -11.12
CA PHE A 110 2.55 -14.55 -12.57
C PHE A 110 2.51 -15.96 -13.19
N ASP A 111 3.37 -16.87 -12.74
CA ASP A 111 3.39 -18.26 -13.19
C ASP A 111 2.05 -18.96 -12.90
N ARG A 112 1.50 -18.80 -11.68
CA ARG A 112 0.17 -19.32 -11.29
C ARG A 112 -0.94 -18.74 -12.15
N MET A 113 -0.90 -17.43 -12.43
CA MET A 113 -1.84 -16.77 -13.31
C MET A 113 -1.84 -17.39 -14.70
N VAL A 114 -0.66 -17.61 -15.31
CA VAL A 114 -0.52 -18.27 -16.62
C VAL A 114 -1.11 -19.69 -16.59
N VAL A 115 -0.78 -20.49 -15.55
CA VAL A 115 -1.32 -21.86 -15.41
C VAL A 115 -2.84 -21.87 -15.33
N ARG A 116 -3.43 -20.91 -14.62
CA ARG A 116 -4.89 -20.83 -14.44
C ARG A 116 -5.63 -20.36 -15.68
N MET A 117 -5.00 -19.47 -16.46
CA MET A 117 -5.63 -18.87 -17.65
C MET A 117 -5.40 -19.67 -18.93
N ALA A 118 -4.43 -20.57 -18.95
CA ALA A 118 -4.15 -21.41 -20.09
C ALA A 118 -5.30 -22.45 -20.30
N PRO A 119 -5.74 -22.66 -21.57
CA PRO A 119 -6.79 -23.62 -21.87
C PRO A 119 -6.44 -25.05 -21.46
N THR A 120 -5.17 -25.42 -21.55
CA THR A 120 -4.66 -26.73 -21.15
C THR A 120 -3.35 -26.62 -20.37
N ARG A 121 -3.03 -27.65 -19.58
CA ARG A 121 -1.73 -27.76 -18.89
C ARG A 121 -0.55 -27.73 -19.85
N ARG A 122 -0.72 -28.26 -21.07
CA ARG A 122 0.30 -28.26 -22.12
C ARG A 122 0.55 -26.86 -22.65
N ASP A 123 -0.49 -26.04 -22.84
CA ASP A 123 -0.35 -24.64 -23.23
C ASP A 123 0.38 -23.84 -22.16
N ALA A 124 0.00 -24.01 -20.88
CA ALA A 124 0.70 -23.38 -19.75
C ALA A 124 2.19 -23.74 -19.75
N GLN A 125 2.52 -25.03 -19.87
CA GLN A 125 3.91 -25.49 -19.86
C GLN A 125 4.72 -24.91 -21.02
N ARG A 126 4.14 -24.80 -22.23
CA ARG A 126 4.82 -24.17 -23.39
C ARG A 126 5.12 -22.71 -23.13
N ILE A 127 4.17 -21.96 -22.54
CA ILE A 127 4.38 -20.57 -22.19
C ILE A 127 5.51 -20.45 -21.15
N LEU A 128 5.42 -21.17 -20.04
CA LEU A 128 6.35 -21.05 -18.91
C LEU A 128 7.80 -21.49 -19.28
N THR A 129 7.95 -22.44 -20.19
CA THR A 129 9.28 -22.94 -20.63
C THR A 129 9.86 -22.18 -21.81
N ASN A 130 9.09 -21.29 -22.44
CA ASN A 130 9.56 -20.53 -23.58
C ASN A 130 10.65 -19.53 -23.18
N ARG A 131 11.72 -19.43 -23.97
CA ARG A 131 12.86 -18.51 -23.68
C ARG A 131 12.47 -17.04 -23.61
N PHE A 132 11.44 -16.63 -24.35
CA PHE A 132 10.94 -15.25 -24.33
C PHE A 132 10.09 -14.95 -23.09
N TYR A 133 9.52 -15.99 -22.46
CA TYR A 133 8.72 -15.86 -21.26
C TYR A 133 9.50 -15.18 -20.14
N LYS A 134 10.76 -15.57 -19.93
CA LYS A 134 11.61 -14.99 -18.88
C LYS A 134 11.77 -13.48 -19.05
N GLY A 135 12.11 -13.02 -20.26
CA GLY A 135 12.24 -11.59 -20.53
C GLY A 135 10.93 -10.81 -20.38
N ILE A 136 9.81 -11.46 -20.68
CA ILE A 136 8.48 -10.88 -20.49
C ILE A 136 8.10 -10.88 -19.02
N SER A 137 8.26 -11.99 -18.31
CA SER A 137 7.99 -12.06 -16.87
C SER A 137 8.79 -11.00 -16.09
N ASP A 138 10.08 -10.81 -16.43
CA ASP A 138 10.92 -9.78 -15.82
C ASP A 138 10.43 -8.34 -16.14
N SER A 139 9.86 -8.12 -17.32
CA SER A 139 9.24 -6.84 -17.71
C SER A 139 7.86 -6.63 -17.06
N PHE A 140 7.10 -7.70 -16.84
CA PHE A 140 5.83 -7.68 -16.10
C PHE A 140 6.02 -7.55 -14.60
N ILE A 141 7.12 -8.05 -14.05
CA ILE A 141 7.54 -7.83 -12.67
C ILE A 141 7.63 -6.32 -12.35
N GLY A 142 7.81 -5.47 -13.38
CA GLY A 142 7.64 -4.01 -13.27
C GLY A 142 6.21 -3.52 -12.98
N SER A 143 5.18 -4.38 -13.06
CA SER A 143 3.78 -4.08 -12.68
C SER A 143 3.46 -4.69 -11.32
N HIS A 144 4.18 -4.23 -10.30
CA HIS A 144 4.01 -4.65 -8.91
C HIS A 144 2.55 -4.55 -8.44
N GLU A 145 1.88 -3.52 -8.90
CA GLU A 145 0.51 -3.20 -8.55
C GLU A 145 -0.48 -4.27 -9.06
N TYR A 146 -0.30 -4.73 -10.30
CA TYR A 146 -1.18 -5.76 -10.85
C TYR A 146 -0.99 -7.11 -10.15
N MET A 147 0.27 -7.51 -9.90
CA MET A 147 0.55 -8.76 -9.20
C MET A 147 0.01 -8.74 -7.78
N ALA A 148 0.04 -7.60 -7.10
CA ALA A 148 -0.57 -7.44 -5.80
C ALA A 148 -2.09 -7.67 -5.83
N MET A 149 -2.78 -7.15 -6.86
CA MET A 149 -4.22 -7.35 -7.03
C MET A 149 -4.57 -8.79 -7.41
N GLU A 150 -3.76 -9.42 -8.25
CA GLU A 150 -3.95 -10.83 -8.61
C GLU A 150 -3.79 -11.74 -7.39
N ALA A 151 -2.74 -11.52 -6.59
CA ALA A 151 -2.53 -12.28 -5.37
C ALA A 151 -3.65 -12.03 -4.34
N LEU A 152 -4.09 -10.78 -4.18
CA LEU A 152 -5.22 -10.42 -3.35
C LEU A 152 -6.48 -11.20 -3.76
N TYR A 153 -6.81 -11.17 -5.05
CA TYR A 153 -7.98 -11.88 -5.56
C TYR A 153 -7.85 -13.39 -5.36
N GLU A 154 -6.65 -13.97 -5.56
CA GLU A 154 -6.37 -15.39 -5.35
C GLU A 154 -6.57 -15.79 -3.88
N LEU A 155 -6.01 -15.01 -2.95
CA LEU A 155 -6.13 -15.23 -1.51
C LEU A 155 -7.57 -15.05 -1.00
N HIS A 156 -8.27 -14.04 -1.50
CA HIS A 156 -9.68 -13.82 -1.17
C HIS A 156 -10.55 -14.98 -1.64
N GLN A 157 -10.34 -15.49 -2.87
CA GLN A 157 -11.09 -16.64 -3.38
C GLN A 157 -10.75 -17.95 -2.64
N ALA A 158 -9.56 -18.08 -2.08
CA ALA A 158 -9.18 -19.25 -1.28
C ALA A 158 -9.91 -19.31 0.08
N GLY A 159 -10.32 -18.15 0.63
CA GLY A 159 -11.09 -18.07 1.87
C GLY A 159 -10.34 -18.59 3.12
N GLU A 160 -9.00 -18.60 3.07
CA GLU A 160 -8.17 -19.10 4.17
C GLU A 160 -7.98 -18.09 5.32
N TYR A 161 -8.26 -16.82 5.06
CA TYR A 161 -8.11 -15.69 5.98
C TYR A 161 -9.41 -14.92 6.08
N ASP A 162 -9.77 -14.52 7.27
CA ASP A 162 -10.97 -13.71 7.51
C ASP A 162 -10.77 -12.25 7.11
N THR A 163 -9.53 -11.78 7.15
CA THR A 163 -9.16 -10.42 6.73
C THR A 163 -7.79 -10.41 6.04
N LEU A 164 -7.73 -9.79 4.88
CA LEU A 164 -6.52 -9.54 4.10
C LEU A 164 -6.16 -8.06 4.18
N ILE A 165 -4.96 -7.73 4.63
CA ILE A 165 -4.44 -6.36 4.62
C ILE A 165 -3.30 -6.29 3.62
N ILE A 166 -3.48 -5.46 2.60
CA ILE A 166 -2.50 -5.31 1.51
C ILE A 166 -1.70 -4.03 1.72
N ASP A 167 -0.40 -4.20 1.99
CA ASP A 167 0.57 -3.12 1.99
C ASP A 167 1.06 -2.88 0.56
N THR A 168 0.53 -1.84 -0.07
CA THR A 168 0.86 -1.56 -1.48
C THR A 168 2.27 -0.99 -1.65
N PRO A 169 2.92 -1.22 -2.81
CA PRO A 169 4.22 -0.63 -3.09
C PRO A 169 4.14 0.90 -3.08
N PRO A 170 5.27 1.60 -2.90
CA PRO A 170 5.31 3.04 -3.06
C PRO A 170 5.11 3.40 -4.54
N SER A 171 3.88 3.51 -4.99
CA SER A 171 3.58 3.97 -6.34
C SER A 171 3.78 5.48 -6.42
N ARG A 172 4.60 5.94 -7.36
CA ARG A 172 4.73 7.38 -7.67
C ARG A 172 3.44 7.94 -8.26
N ASN A 173 2.61 7.07 -8.82
CA ASN A 173 1.27 7.37 -9.29
C ASN A 173 0.27 6.42 -8.65
N ALA A 174 -0.50 6.93 -7.72
CA ALA A 174 -1.63 6.21 -7.13
C ALA A 174 -2.58 5.59 -8.19
N LEU A 175 -2.59 6.16 -9.40
CA LEU A 175 -3.32 5.65 -10.55
C LEU A 175 -2.80 4.31 -11.05
N ASP A 176 -1.50 4.04 -10.94
CA ASP A 176 -0.91 2.82 -11.47
C ASP A 176 -1.55 1.58 -10.82
N PHE A 177 -1.84 1.67 -9.51
CA PHE A 177 -2.57 0.63 -8.80
C PHE A 177 -4.01 0.47 -9.29
N LEU A 178 -4.75 1.58 -9.47
CA LEU A 178 -6.15 1.54 -9.90
C LEU A 178 -6.32 1.15 -11.38
N GLU A 179 -5.34 1.47 -12.22
CA GLU A 179 -5.33 1.17 -13.66
C GLU A 179 -4.63 -0.13 -14.01
N ALA A 180 -3.97 -0.76 -13.05
CA ALA A 180 -3.17 -1.97 -13.26
C ALA A 180 -3.91 -3.09 -14.01
N PRO A 181 -5.19 -3.41 -13.72
CA PRO A 181 -5.92 -4.42 -14.49
C PRO A 181 -6.11 -4.05 -15.97
N ASN A 182 -6.34 -2.77 -16.29
CA ASN A 182 -6.48 -2.32 -17.68
C ASN A 182 -5.13 -2.34 -18.41
N ARG A 183 -4.06 -1.93 -17.73
CA ARG A 183 -2.71 -1.92 -18.32
C ARG A 183 -2.26 -3.32 -18.73
N LEU A 184 -2.60 -4.35 -17.96
CA LEU A 184 -2.28 -5.73 -18.35
C LEU A 184 -3.01 -6.14 -19.62
N THR A 185 -4.31 -5.83 -19.74
CA THR A 185 -5.08 -6.15 -20.96
C THR A 185 -4.53 -5.41 -22.17
N ASP A 186 -4.14 -4.16 -22.04
CA ASP A 186 -3.52 -3.37 -23.10
C ASP A 186 -2.13 -3.91 -23.48
N PHE A 187 -1.35 -4.34 -22.49
CA PHE A 187 -0.02 -4.90 -22.74
C PHE A 187 -0.10 -6.21 -23.49
N VAL A 188 -0.92 -7.18 -23.04
CA VAL A 188 -1.07 -8.48 -23.70
C VAL A 188 -1.72 -8.32 -25.07
N GLY A 189 -2.64 -7.33 -25.21
CA GLY A 189 -3.39 -7.11 -26.46
C GLY A 189 -2.61 -6.39 -27.56
N THR A 190 -1.90 -5.33 -27.26
CA THR A 190 -1.31 -4.44 -28.28
C THR A 190 0.19 -4.25 -28.14
N LYS A 191 0.67 -3.93 -26.95
CA LYS A 191 2.08 -3.59 -26.73
C LYS A 191 3.01 -4.81 -26.85
N LEU A 192 2.59 -5.96 -26.30
CA LEU A 192 3.36 -7.19 -26.40
C LEU A 192 3.47 -7.64 -27.85
N LEU A 193 2.35 -7.61 -28.60
CA LEU A 193 2.33 -7.94 -30.02
C LEU A 193 3.20 -6.98 -30.84
N SER A 194 3.17 -5.68 -30.56
CA SER A 194 4.00 -4.69 -31.25
C SER A 194 5.48 -4.80 -30.88
N TRP A 195 5.80 -5.15 -29.63
CA TRP A 195 7.17 -5.28 -29.14
C TRP A 195 7.83 -6.57 -29.69
N LEU A 196 7.12 -7.70 -29.66
CA LEU A 196 7.62 -8.98 -30.21
C LEU A 196 7.63 -9.01 -31.74
N ALA A 197 6.64 -8.34 -32.33
CA ALA A 197 6.49 -8.32 -33.78
C ALA A 197 7.42 -7.30 -34.49
N GLY A 198 7.96 -6.32 -33.73
CA GLY A 198 8.68 -5.21 -34.32
C GLY A 198 7.82 -4.45 -35.35
N PRO A 199 8.35 -3.37 -35.96
CA PRO A 199 7.61 -2.61 -36.98
C PRO A 199 7.30 -3.46 -38.25
N THR A 200 8.00 -4.58 -38.44
CA THR A 200 7.92 -5.42 -39.62
C THR A 200 6.77 -6.45 -39.61
N LEU A 201 6.35 -6.95 -38.43
CA LEU A 201 5.28 -7.97 -38.35
C LEU A 201 3.87 -7.36 -38.37
N PHE A 202 3.71 -6.11 -37.94
CA PHE A 202 2.41 -5.43 -38.03
C PHE A 202 1.95 -5.17 -39.46
N GLY A 203 2.92 -5.05 -40.40
CA GLY A 203 2.63 -4.94 -41.85
C GLY A 203 2.23 -6.26 -42.52
N ILE A 204 2.48 -7.41 -41.87
CA ILE A 204 2.34 -8.74 -42.54
C ILE A 204 0.90 -9.25 -42.57
N ARG A 205 0.00 -8.75 -41.71
CA ARG A 205 -1.44 -9.09 -41.75
C ARG A 205 -2.17 -8.61 -43.00
N THR A 206 -1.55 -7.68 -43.76
CA THR A 206 -2.09 -7.13 -45.01
C THR A 206 -1.14 -7.30 -46.21
N ALA A 207 0.07 -7.87 -46.00
CA ALA A 207 1.07 -7.97 -47.06
C ALA A 207 1.06 -9.34 -47.74
N ASN A 208 0.69 -9.31 -48.99
CA ASN A 208 0.86 -10.34 -49.98
C ASN A 208 2.26 -11.00 -49.97
N LEU A 209 2.39 -12.15 -50.62
CA LEU A 209 3.56 -12.95 -50.94
C LEU A 209 4.91 -12.20 -51.14
N ALA A 210 4.91 -10.88 -51.27
CA ALA A 210 6.08 -10.01 -51.40
C ALA A 210 6.94 -9.89 -50.09
N ALA A 211 6.41 -10.22 -48.91
CA ALA A 211 7.16 -10.16 -47.65
C ALA A 211 8.03 -11.41 -47.39
N ALA A 212 7.82 -12.50 -48.11
CA ALA A 212 8.55 -13.75 -47.91
C ALA A 212 10.10 -13.62 -48.07
N PRO A 213 10.67 -12.81 -48.99
CA PRO A 213 12.12 -12.62 -49.06
C PRO A 213 12.67 -11.86 -47.85
N PHE A 214 11.92 -10.90 -47.32
CA PHE A 214 12.32 -10.09 -46.15
C PHE A 214 12.31 -10.90 -44.87
N LEU A 215 11.32 -11.79 -44.72
CA LEU A 215 11.25 -12.74 -43.58
C LEU A 215 12.40 -13.73 -43.61
N ARG A 216 12.78 -14.25 -44.78
CA ARG A 216 13.96 -15.14 -44.96
C ARG A 216 15.28 -14.42 -44.66
N MET A 217 15.37 -13.14 -44.99
CA MET A 217 16.56 -12.33 -44.69
C MET A 217 16.65 -12.01 -43.18
N ALA A 218 15.54 -11.68 -42.54
CA ALA A 218 15.45 -11.48 -41.08
C ALA A 218 15.76 -12.79 -40.32
N ASP A 219 15.30 -13.92 -40.80
CA ASP A 219 15.57 -15.25 -40.23
C ASP A 219 17.06 -15.64 -40.34
N ARG A 220 17.75 -15.19 -41.41
CA ARG A 220 19.21 -15.34 -41.57
C ARG A 220 20.02 -14.42 -40.65
N LEU A 221 19.52 -13.22 -40.35
CA LEU A 221 20.20 -12.25 -39.49
C LEU A 221 19.99 -12.53 -38.00
N LEU A 222 18.82 -13.03 -37.61
CA LEU A 222 18.43 -13.32 -36.21
C LEU A 222 18.68 -14.77 -35.79
N GLY A 223 19.04 -15.65 -36.73
CA GLY A 223 19.19 -17.09 -36.56
C GLY A 223 17.91 -17.85 -36.94
N ALA A 224 18.10 -18.94 -37.71
CA ALA A 224 17.00 -19.76 -38.24
C ALA A 224 16.10 -20.24 -37.09
N GLY A 225 14.81 -19.96 -37.18
CA GLY A 225 13.79 -20.41 -36.25
C GLY A 225 13.35 -19.39 -35.15
N VAL A 226 14.07 -18.28 -34.94
CA VAL A 226 13.71 -17.28 -33.93
C VAL A 226 12.34 -16.65 -34.19
N LEU A 227 12.07 -16.32 -35.45
CA LEU A 227 10.80 -15.72 -35.86
C LEU A 227 9.61 -16.69 -35.67
N SER A 228 9.83 -17.98 -35.96
CA SER A 228 8.80 -19.01 -35.76
C SER A 228 8.51 -19.24 -34.26
N GLU A 229 9.55 -19.26 -33.41
CA GLU A 229 9.40 -19.37 -31.97
C GLU A 229 8.68 -18.15 -31.36
N VAL A 230 8.98 -16.95 -31.83
CA VAL A 230 8.25 -15.73 -31.42
C VAL A 230 6.79 -15.81 -31.84
N ALA A 231 6.52 -16.21 -33.09
CA ALA A 231 5.14 -16.33 -33.57
C ALA A 231 4.34 -17.39 -32.81
N GLU A 232 4.94 -18.53 -32.50
CA GLU A 232 4.33 -19.57 -31.67
C GLU A 232 4.04 -19.07 -30.26
N PHE A 233 5.01 -18.39 -29.63
CA PHE A 233 4.85 -17.82 -28.30
C PHE A 233 3.73 -16.76 -28.24
N VAL A 234 3.67 -15.86 -29.24
CA VAL A 234 2.57 -14.88 -29.36
C VAL A 234 1.23 -15.59 -29.53
N GLY A 235 1.17 -16.67 -30.33
CA GLY A 235 -0.02 -17.49 -30.48
C GLY A 235 -0.48 -18.13 -29.18
N ASP A 236 0.44 -18.61 -28.36
CA ASP A 236 0.13 -19.17 -27.04
C ASP A 236 -0.34 -18.09 -26.04
N LEU A 237 0.28 -16.91 -26.05
CA LEU A 237 -0.18 -15.77 -25.23
C LEU A 237 -1.58 -15.29 -25.63
N GLN A 238 -1.92 -15.31 -26.93
CA GLN A 238 -3.27 -14.98 -27.40
C GLN A 238 -4.35 -15.91 -26.82
N LYS A 239 -4.01 -17.17 -26.54
CA LYS A 239 -4.95 -18.12 -25.95
C LYS A 239 -5.34 -17.76 -24.52
N ILE A 240 -4.42 -17.15 -23.75
CA ILE A 240 -4.68 -16.73 -22.37
C ILE A 240 -5.32 -15.33 -22.26
N TYR A 241 -5.32 -14.55 -23.36
CA TYR A 241 -5.78 -13.16 -23.35
C TYR A 241 -7.23 -12.99 -22.86
N GLY A 242 -8.12 -13.86 -23.30
CA GLY A 242 -9.52 -13.84 -22.84
C GLY A 242 -9.65 -14.08 -21.33
N GLY A 243 -8.85 -15.00 -20.78
CA GLY A 243 -8.78 -15.26 -19.34
C GLY A 243 -8.25 -14.04 -18.56
N VAL A 244 -7.20 -13.40 -19.06
CA VAL A 244 -6.63 -12.18 -18.46
C VAL A 244 -7.66 -11.06 -18.42
N GLN A 245 -8.40 -10.83 -19.50
CA GLN A 245 -9.46 -9.81 -19.54
C GLN A 245 -10.60 -10.11 -18.56
N GLN A 246 -11.02 -11.37 -18.49
CA GLN A 246 -12.06 -11.74 -17.53
C GLN A 246 -11.58 -11.53 -16.10
N ARG A 247 -10.37 -11.95 -15.80
CA ARG A 247 -9.75 -11.78 -14.48
C ARG A 247 -9.65 -10.31 -14.07
N ALA A 248 -9.21 -9.44 -15.00
CA ALA A 248 -9.17 -8.01 -14.75
C ALA A 248 -10.56 -7.44 -14.35
N ARG A 249 -11.62 -7.89 -15.04
CA ARG A 249 -13.00 -7.50 -14.67
C ARG A 249 -13.41 -7.99 -13.29
N ASP A 250 -13.05 -9.22 -12.95
CA ASP A 250 -13.38 -9.82 -11.63
C ASP A 250 -12.64 -9.11 -10.49
N VAL A 251 -11.36 -8.77 -10.69
CA VAL A 251 -10.58 -7.94 -9.75
C VAL A 251 -11.25 -6.57 -9.57
N TYR A 252 -11.63 -5.89 -10.64
CA TYR A 252 -12.35 -4.59 -10.53
C TYR A 252 -13.68 -4.70 -9.79
N LYS A 253 -14.41 -5.80 -10.01
CA LYS A 253 -15.66 -6.06 -9.30
C LYS A 253 -15.40 -6.22 -7.79
N LEU A 254 -14.38 -6.99 -7.42
CA LEU A 254 -13.97 -7.16 -6.02
C LEU A 254 -13.58 -5.82 -5.39
N LEU A 255 -12.71 -5.02 -6.05
CA LEU A 255 -12.25 -3.73 -5.51
C LEU A 255 -13.36 -2.70 -5.28
N ARG A 256 -14.52 -2.89 -5.89
CA ARG A 256 -15.72 -2.05 -5.71
C ARG A 256 -16.75 -2.66 -4.78
N SER A 257 -16.51 -3.86 -4.28
CA SER A 257 -17.45 -4.54 -3.38
C SER A 257 -17.50 -3.89 -2.00
N PRO A 258 -18.56 -4.06 -1.23
CA PRO A 258 -18.66 -3.56 0.13
C PRO A 258 -17.69 -4.25 1.10
N GLU A 259 -17.18 -5.43 0.75
CA GLU A 259 -16.23 -6.24 1.52
C GLU A 259 -14.80 -5.70 1.49
N VAL A 260 -14.53 -4.76 0.56
CA VAL A 260 -13.22 -4.12 0.39
C VAL A 260 -13.23 -2.71 0.95
N GLY A 261 -12.12 -2.28 1.53
CA GLY A 261 -11.91 -0.92 2.01
C GLY A 261 -10.53 -0.39 1.70
N PHE A 262 -10.48 0.85 1.21
CA PHE A 262 -9.22 1.56 1.01
C PHE A 262 -8.92 2.45 2.22
N VAL A 263 -7.67 2.38 2.69
CA VAL A 263 -7.13 3.26 3.73
C VAL A 263 -5.98 4.06 3.11
N VAL A 264 -6.14 5.38 3.04
CA VAL A 264 -5.11 6.28 2.53
C VAL A 264 -4.20 6.71 3.68
N VAL A 265 -2.93 6.38 3.58
CA VAL A 265 -1.90 6.79 4.55
C VAL A 265 -1.10 7.94 3.96
N THR A 266 -0.99 9.03 4.72
CA THR A 266 -0.25 10.22 4.31
C THR A 266 0.46 10.88 5.51
N THR A 267 1.41 11.76 5.24
CA THR A 267 1.86 12.78 6.19
C THR A 267 1.24 14.12 5.82
N LEU A 268 1.37 15.12 6.69
CA LEU A 268 0.86 16.47 6.42
C LEU A 268 1.87 17.37 5.69
N GLU A 269 2.94 16.79 5.14
CA GLU A 269 3.86 17.47 4.24
C GLU A 269 3.20 17.75 2.88
N PRO A 270 3.54 18.82 2.17
CA PRO A 270 2.82 19.26 0.97
C PRO A 270 2.70 18.19 -0.13
N THR A 271 3.79 17.48 -0.43
CA THR A 271 3.81 16.48 -1.52
C THR A 271 2.99 15.23 -1.19
N PRO A 272 3.22 14.51 -0.07
CA PRO A 272 2.40 13.36 0.31
C PRO A 272 0.92 13.71 0.49
N PHE A 273 0.65 14.89 1.05
CA PHE A 273 -0.72 15.39 1.23
C PHE A 273 -1.43 15.59 -0.12
N GLY A 274 -0.78 16.26 -1.09
CA GLY A 274 -1.36 16.47 -2.43
C GLY A 274 -1.62 15.15 -3.17
N GLU A 275 -0.70 14.17 -3.04
CA GLU A 275 -0.88 12.82 -3.59
C GLU A 275 -2.06 12.09 -2.93
N ALA A 276 -2.23 12.24 -1.62
CA ALA A 276 -3.36 11.63 -0.89
C ALA A 276 -4.72 12.23 -1.30
N GLU A 277 -4.80 13.57 -1.45
CA GLU A 277 -6.00 14.23 -1.97
C GLU A 277 -6.35 13.73 -3.38
N TYR A 278 -5.36 13.66 -4.25
CA TYR A 278 -5.53 13.16 -5.61
C TYR A 278 -6.00 11.71 -5.62
N PHE A 279 -5.36 10.84 -4.82
CA PHE A 279 -5.73 9.44 -4.71
C PHE A 279 -7.17 9.25 -4.18
N ALA A 280 -7.54 9.96 -3.12
CA ALA A 280 -8.90 9.92 -2.59
C ALA A 280 -9.95 10.37 -3.64
N SER A 281 -9.62 11.37 -4.47
CA SER A 281 -10.48 11.80 -5.56
C SER A 281 -10.66 10.71 -6.63
N ARG A 282 -9.58 10.00 -6.97
CA ARG A 282 -9.61 8.91 -7.95
C ARG A 282 -10.35 7.68 -7.43
N LEU A 283 -10.18 7.31 -6.15
CA LEU A 283 -10.99 6.24 -5.54
C LEU A 283 -12.49 6.52 -5.70
N ARG A 284 -12.89 7.77 -5.48
CA ARG A 284 -14.31 8.19 -5.66
C ARG A 284 -14.75 8.09 -7.10
N GLU A 285 -13.94 8.54 -8.05
CA GLU A 285 -14.22 8.45 -9.49
C GLU A 285 -14.39 7.00 -9.94
N TYR A 286 -13.52 6.10 -9.48
CA TYR A 286 -13.60 4.66 -9.76
C TYR A 286 -14.65 3.93 -8.92
N ARG A 287 -15.39 4.62 -8.03
CA ARG A 287 -16.38 4.05 -7.11
C ARG A 287 -15.80 2.97 -6.20
N MET A 288 -14.58 3.16 -5.77
CA MET A 288 -13.88 2.29 -4.81
C MET A 288 -14.07 2.84 -3.40
N PRO A 289 -14.38 2.00 -2.39
CA PRO A 289 -14.78 2.47 -1.07
C PRO A 289 -13.59 2.96 -0.24
N LEU A 290 -13.41 4.29 -0.12
CA LEU A 290 -12.52 4.90 0.85
C LEU A 290 -13.14 4.77 2.25
N ARG A 291 -12.49 4.03 3.16
CA ARG A 291 -12.97 3.74 4.52
C ARG A 291 -12.25 4.54 5.60
N GLY A 292 -11.07 5.07 5.30
CA GLY A 292 -10.33 5.89 6.26
C GLY A 292 -9.14 6.61 5.64
N VAL A 293 -8.71 7.67 6.33
CA VAL A 293 -7.45 8.36 6.04
C VAL A 293 -6.63 8.36 7.33
N VAL A 294 -5.36 7.99 7.23
CA VAL A 294 -4.41 8.05 8.35
C VAL A 294 -3.42 9.18 8.07
N ALA A 295 -3.51 10.24 8.89
CA ALA A 295 -2.50 11.30 8.94
C ALA A 295 -1.40 10.86 9.92
N ASN A 296 -0.30 10.37 9.37
CA ASN A 296 0.83 9.84 10.14
C ASN A 296 1.84 10.95 10.48
N ARG A 297 2.55 10.78 11.59
CA ARG A 297 3.57 11.72 12.10
C ARG A 297 3.04 13.13 12.32
N THR A 298 1.84 13.24 12.88
CA THR A 298 1.25 14.54 13.18
C THR A 298 1.97 15.22 14.34
N LEU A 299 2.16 16.52 14.25
CA LEU A 299 2.71 17.31 15.33
C LEU A 299 1.70 17.49 16.47
N PRO A 300 2.14 17.65 17.74
CA PRO A 300 1.26 17.84 18.87
C PRO A 300 0.54 19.19 18.81
N ASP A 301 -0.73 19.21 19.23
CA ASP A 301 -1.55 20.43 19.22
C ASP A 301 -1.01 21.52 20.17
N SER A 302 -0.19 21.16 21.16
CA SER A 302 0.50 22.10 22.06
C SER A 302 1.41 23.10 21.33
N LEU A 303 1.91 22.76 20.14
CA LEU A 303 2.66 23.69 19.30
C LEU A 303 1.79 24.83 18.75
N ARG A 304 0.47 24.78 18.88
CA ARG A 304 -0.48 25.82 18.47
C ARG A 304 -1.06 26.61 19.67
N ASP A 305 -0.53 26.37 20.87
CA ASP A 305 -0.94 27.09 22.04
C ASP A 305 -0.49 28.56 22.00
N ARG A 306 -1.42 29.49 22.27
CA ARG A 306 -1.16 30.93 22.17
C ARG A 306 -0.20 31.43 23.24
N THR A 307 -0.24 30.82 24.43
CA THR A 307 0.65 31.21 25.55
C THR A 307 2.07 30.75 25.25
N ALA A 308 2.23 29.54 24.73
CA ALA A 308 3.53 29.03 24.29
C ALA A 308 4.09 29.84 23.12
N LEU A 309 3.24 30.29 22.17
CA LEU A 309 3.63 31.19 21.07
C LEU A 309 4.19 32.52 21.61
N ALA A 310 3.48 33.18 22.53
CA ALA A 310 3.94 34.44 23.13
C ALA A 310 5.25 34.24 23.91
N THR A 311 5.38 33.12 24.63
CA THR A 311 6.62 32.77 25.34
C THR A 311 7.78 32.56 24.36
N ALA A 312 7.58 31.86 23.26
CA ALA A 312 8.61 31.62 22.25
C ALA A 312 9.06 32.94 21.58
N GLN A 313 8.13 33.85 21.30
CA GLN A 313 8.44 35.19 20.81
C GLN A 313 9.29 36.00 21.83
N THR A 314 8.92 35.94 23.13
CA THR A 314 9.69 36.57 24.20
C THR A 314 11.12 35.99 24.29
N LEU A 315 11.25 34.65 24.19
CA LEU A 315 12.57 33.98 24.19
C LEU A 315 13.44 34.40 22.99
N ALA A 316 12.82 34.62 21.84
CA ALA A 316 13.54 35.00 20.61
C ALA A 316 13.96 36.47 20.62
N ASP A 317 13.10 37.37 21.10
CA ASP A 317 13.21 38.83 20.85
C ASP A 317 13.63 39.63 22.08
N ASP A 318 13.35 39.18 23.32
CA ASP A 318 13.60 39.98 24.52
C ASP A 318 15.08 40.00 24.91
N GLU A 319 15.71 41.19 24.71
CA GLU A 319 17.12 41.40 25.03
C GLU A 319 17.42 41.41 26.55
N LYS A 320 16.44 41.68 27.38
CA LYS A 320 16.60 41.81 28.84
C LYS A 320 16.40 40.47 29.55
N LEU A 321 15.67 39.54 28.95
CA LEU A 321 15.34 38.26 29.52
C LEU A 321 16.54 37.41 29.97
N PRO A 322 17.67 37.35 29.20
CA PRO A 322 18.85 36.58 29.62
C PRO A 322 19.46 37.09 30.94
N ALA A 323 19.53 38.42 31.11
CA ALA A 323 20.06 39.05 32.34
C ALA A 323 19.13 38.74 33.53
N TRP A 324 17.82 38.92 33.36
CA TRP A 324 16.82 38.66 34.38
C TRP A 324 16.81 37.18 34.83
N LEU A 325 16.88 36.26 33.88
CA LEU A 325 16.96 34.80 34.18
C LEU A 325 18.25 34.45 34.91
N SER A 326 19.39 35.01 34.47
CA SER A 326 20.69 34.76 35.08
C SER A 326 20.72 35.21 36.56
N GLN A 327 20.12 36.36 36.88
CA GLN A 327 20.00 36.85 38.24
C GLN A 327 19.12 35.92 39.12
N ARG A 328 18.05 35.40 38.56
CA ARG A 328 17.09 34.54 39.31
C ARG A 328 17.58 33.11 39.51
N LEU A 329 18.29 32.55 38.50
CA LEU A 329 18.76 31.18 38.51
C LEU A 329 20.17 31.02 39.16
N GLY A 330 20.86 32.13 39.42
CA GLY A 330 22.18 32.13 40.04
C GLY A 330 23.31 31.64 39.09
N HIS A 331 23.03 31.51 37.80
CA HIS A 331 24.03 31.16 36.79
C HIS A 331 23.75 31.87 35.47
N ARG A 332 24.80 31.97 34.65
CA ARG A 332 24.70 32.69 33.36
C ARG A 332 23.79 31.94 32.37
N VAL A 333 22.77 32.65 31.88
CA VAL A 333 21.92 32.19 30.80
C VAL A 333 22.35 32.87 29.52
N ALA A 334 22.74 32.11 28.49
CA ALA A 334 23.20 32.66 27.24
C ALA A 334 22.01 33.14 26.37
N ARG A 335 22.12 34.36 25.83
CA ARG A 335 21.11 34.96 24.92
C ARG A 335 20.87 34.06 23.71
N ASP A 336 21.96 33.60 23.08
CA ASP A 336 21.88 32.80 21.86
C ASP A 336 21.13 31.48 22.07
N SER A 337 21.25 30.88 23.28
CA SER A 337 20.51 29.66 23.62
C SER A 337 18.99 29.91 23.74
N LEU A 338 18.58 31.00 24.41
CA LEU A 338 17.16 31.37 24.53
C LEU A 338 16.56 31.70 23.16
N ARG A 339 17.29 32.49 22.38
CA ARG A 339 16.90 32.87 21.04
C ARG A 339 16.75 31.63 20.15
N ALA A 340 17.71 30.72 20.15
CA ALA A 340 17.63 29.49 19.35
C ALA A 340 16.43 28.61 19.74
N ILE A 341 16.10 28.52 21.04
CA ILE A 341 14.92 27.80 21.52
C ILE A 341 13.64 28.47 21.01
N GLY A 342 13.54 29.80 21.16
CA GLY A 342 12.37 30.56 20.68
C GLY A 342 12.17 30.43 19.18
N GLU A 343 13.22 30.69 18.38
CA GLU A 343 13.18 30.56 16.92
C GLU A 343 12.81 29.13 16.47
N ARG A 344 13.40 28.11 17.08
CA ARG A 344 13.05 26.71 16.75
C ARG A 344 11.59 26.38 17.05
N TRP A 345 11.08 26.87 18.20
CA TRP A 345 9.67 26.66 18.53
C TRP A 345 8.74 27.36 17.53
N LEU A 346 9.08 28.60 17.12
CA LEU A 346 8.32 29.37 16.12
C LEU A 346 8.29 28.66 14.75
N GLU A 347 9.40 28.04 14.33
CA GLU A 347 9.44 27.20 13.12
C GLU A 347 8.45 26.04 13.22
N PHE A 348 8.47 25.27 14.33
CA PHE A 348 7.52 24.17 14.55
C PHE A 348 6.07 24.65 14.65
N HIS A 349 5.83 25.81 15.25
CA HIS A 349 4.49 26.43 15.29
C HIS A 349 3.97 26.71 13.87
N ALA A 350 4.78 27.28 13.01
CA ALA A 350 4.40 27.57 11.61
C ALA A 350 4.06 26.27 10.84
N ILE A 351 4.83 25.19 11.08
CA ILE A 351 4.54 23.87 10.51
C ILE A 351 3.22 23.34 11.06
N ALA A 352 3.00 23.38 12.39
CA ALA A 352 1.77 22.88 13.02
C ALA A 352 0.52 23.64 12.55
N GLU A 353 0.61 24.95 12.30
CA GLU A 353 -0.47 25.75 11.73
C GLU A 353 -0.78 25.36 10.27
N ARG A 354 0.25 25.09 9.46
CA ARG A 354 0.06 24.54 8.11
C ARG A 354 -0.63 23.18 8.18
N ASP A 355 -0.12 22.29 9.02
CA ASP A 355 -0.59 20.90 9.16
C ASP A 355 -2.05 20.87 9.64
N ALA A 356 -2.45 21.77 10.53
CA ALA A 356 -3.84 21.89 10.97
C ALA A 356 -4.80 22.27 9.82
N ARG A 357 -4.35 23.16 8.93
CA ARG A 357 -5.15 23.51 7.73
C ARG A 357 -5.29 22.33 6.78
N GLN A 358 -4.20 21.56 6.59
CA GLN A 358 -4.22 20.36 5.76
C GLN A 358 -5.09 19.25 6.36
N LEU A 359 -5.02 19.04 7.67
CA LEU A 359 -5.88 18.10 8.38
C LEU A 359 -7.37 18.40 8.17
N GLY A 360 -7.77 19.67 8.32
CA GLY A 360 -9.14 20.09 8.05
C GLY A 360 -9.58 19.91 6.58
N ARG A 361 -8.62 19.86 5.63
CA ARG A 361 -8.92 19.49 4.23
C ARG A 361 -9.15 17.99 4.09
N LEU A 362 -8.31 17.15 4.71
CA LEU A 362 -8.48 15.68 4.70
C LEU A 362 -9.84 15.26 5.28
N GLU A 363 -10.27 15.90 6.37
CA GLU A 363 -11.58 15.63 6.99
C GLU A 363 -12.76 15.88 6.05
N ARG A 364 -12.62 16.83 5.13
CA ARG A 364 -13.64 17.14 4.10
C ARG A 364 -13.62 16.19 2.90
N LEU A 365 -12.50 15.47 2.69
CA LEU A 365 -12.32 14.68 1.46
C LEU A 365 -13.22 13.45 1.33
N GLY A 366 -13.79 12.93 2.39
CA GLY A 366 -14.44 11.66 2.20
C GLY A 366 -15.53 11.20 3.13
N GLY A 367 -15.85 11.89 4.20
CA GLY A 367 -16.76 11.34 5.22
C GLY A 367 -16.24 10.06 5.90
N ALA A 368 -15.06 9.58 5.47
CA ALA A 368 -14.44 8.34 5.94
C ALA A 368 -13.71 8.50 7.31
N GLY A 369 -13.66 9.72 7.84
CA GLY A 369 -12.92 10.04 9.05
C GLY A 369 -11.39 10.02 8.86
N VAL A 370 -10.71 10.86 9.65
CA VAL A 370 -9.25 10.96 9.68
C VAL A 370 -8.74 10.47 11.03
N THR A 371 -7.84 9.49 11.01
CA THR A 371 -7.12 9.02 12.19
C THR A 371 -5.74 9.67 12.22
N ARG A 372 -5.40 10.26 13.37
CA ARG A 372 -4.12 10.96 13.59
C ARG A 372 -3.17 10.05 14.34
N ILE A 373 -2.00 9.80 13.78
CA ILE A 373 -0.90 9.11 14.45
C ILE A 373 0.18 10.14 14.75
N PRO A 374 0.50 10.40 16.03
CA PRO A 374 1.49 11.41 16.40
C PRO A 374 2.89 11.01 15.96
N LEU A 375 3.76 12.00 15.80
CA LEU A 375 5.18 11.80 15.69
C LEU A 375 5.71 11.33 17.06
N PHE A 376 6.17 10.09 17.13
CA PHE A 376 6.78 9.55 18.34
C PHE A 376 8.23 10.02 18.47
N SER A 377 8.71 10.18 19.71
CA SER A 377 10.10 10.53 20.01
C SER A 377 11.08 9.38 19.76
N GLU A 378 10.57 8.17 19.79
CA GLU A 378 11.33 6.94 19.52
C GLU A 378 10.81 6.28 18.23
N ASP A 379 11.68 5.52 17.57
CA ASP A 379 11.28 4.81 16.37
C ASP A 379 10.21 3.75 16.69
N ALA A 380 9.05 3.88 16.05
CA ALA A 380 7.93 2.95 16.20
C ALA A 380 8.08 1.69 15.34
N SER A 381 9.31 1.34 14.95
CA SER A 381 9.61 0.19 14.08
C SER A 381 9.60 -1.16 14.81
N GLU A 382 9.51 -1.17 16.15
CA GLU A 382 9.46 -2.38 16.97
C GLU A 382 8.03 -2.69 17.43
N LEU A 383 7.80 -3.91 17.94
CA LEU A 383 6.48 -4.39 18.37
C LEU A 383 5.78 -3.45 19.37
N GLU A 384 6.53 -2.85 20.30
CA GLU A 384 5.96 -1.92 21.30
C GLU A 384 5.45 -0.63 20.62
N GLY A 385 6.22 -0.08 19.68
CA GLY A 385 5.81 1.06 18.87
C GLY A 385 4.59 0.73 18.00
N LEU A 386 4.56 -0.49 17.44
CA LEU A 386 3.44 -0.98 16.66
C LEU A 386 2.16 -1.08 17.51
N ALA A 387 2.26 -1.57 18.74
CA ALA A 387 1.12 -1.65 19.68
C ALA A 387 0.58 -0.25 20.02
N ARG A 388 1.47 0.74 20.23
CA ARG A 388 1.05 2.13 20.45
C ARG A 388 0.27 2.69 19.25
N ILE A 389 0.70 2.39 18.02
CA ILE A 389 -0.02 2.80 16.81
C ILE A 389 -1.36 2.06 16.73
N ALA A 390 -1.38 0.74 16.95
CA ALA A 390 -2.59 -0.08 16.93
C ALA A 390 -3.68 0.44 17.87
N ALA A 391 -3.29 0.90 19.06
CA ALA A 391 -4.21 1.48 20.05
C ALA A 391 -4.81 2.84 19.61
N LEU A 392 -4.25 3.51 18.61
CA LEU A 392 -4.73 4.79 18.08
C LEU A 392 -5.62 4.61 16.82
N LEU A 393 -5.61 3.42 16.23
CA LEU A 393 -6.37 3.09 15.01
C LEU A 393 -7.79 2.64 15.33
#